data_72219d7b8525649d1be6c51e8bcb8c3f
#
_entry.id   72219d7b8525649d1be6c51e8bcb8c3f
#
_cell.length_a   1.000
_cell.length_b   1.000
_cell.length_c   1.000
_cell.angle_alpha   90.00
_cell.angle_beta   90.00
_cell.angle_gamma   90.00
#
_symmetry.space_group_name_H-M   'P 1'
#
loop_
_entity.id
_entity.type
_entity.pdbx_description
1 polymer ?
#
loop_
_entity_poly.entity_id
_entity_poly.type
_entity_poly.pdbx_seq_one_letter_code
_entity_poly.pdbx_strand_id
1 'polypeptide(L)'
;PMILDLGPGMAVNGFHHFMQMVIEKARDAKVPVCTNLDHGGTFEVCIQALREGCSSIMADRSVLPLEENIAQVAELANIAHICGASIEAELGHVGQGMTYAADRDAGMTNPAEAKEFVEKTKVDLLAIAMGTAHGVYKGTPHLDFDVLAAVRKAIPNTPLVLHGGSGTGDENLARATREGIAKVN
;
A
#
# COMPACT_ATOMS: atom_id res chain seq x y z
N PRO A 1 -15.45 -0.49 9.53
CA PRO A 1 -14.69 0.48 8.74
C PRO A 1 -14.43 -0.04 7.34
N MET A 2 -14.22 0.88 6.40
CA MET A 2 -13.98 0.57 4.99
C MET A 2 -12.92 1.52 4.44
N ILE A 3 -12.10 1.07 3.51
CA ILE A 3 -11.21 1.92 2.73
C ILE A 3 -11.74 1.90 1.29
N LEU A 4 -11.89 3.08 0.70
CA LEU A 4 -12.26 3.25 -0.71
C LEU A 4 -10.98 3.65 -1.45
N ASP A 5 -10.43 2.71 -2.20
CA ASP A 5 -9.22 2.90 -2.98
C ASP A 5 -9.53 3.47 -4.36
N LEU A 6 -8.79 4.50 -4.74
CA LEU A 6 -8.87 5.18 -6.03
C LEU A 6 -7.52 5.00 -6.75
N GLY A 7 -7.52 4.13 -7.74
CA GLY A 7 -6.33 3.84 -8.52
C GLY A 7 -5.88 5.01 -9.41
N PRO A 8 -4.59 5.06 -9.79
CA PRO A 8 -3.99 6.16 -10.56
C PRO A 8 -4.59 6.33 -11.96
N GLY A 9 -5.22 5.30 -12.53
CA GLY A 9 -5.93 5.40 -13.80
C GLY A 9 -7.12 6.37 -13.77
N MET A 10 -7.67 6.64 -12.61
CA MET A 10 -8.73 7.65 -12.42
C MET A 10 -8.16 9.07 -12.43
N ALA A 11 -6.89 9.27 -12.09
CA ALA A 11 -6.25 10.57 -12.10
C ALA A 11 -6.21 11.22 -13.50
N VAL A 12 -6.16 10.40 -14.54
CA VAL A 12 -6.10 10.88 -15.95
C VAL A 12 -7.48 11.29 -16.48
N ASN A 13 -8.57 10.71 -15.93
CA ASN A 13 -9.91 10.79 -16.51
C ASN A 13 -10.95 11.49 -15.59
N GLY A 14 -10.54 12.49 -14.82
CA GLY A 14 -11.47 13.24 -13.98
C GLY A 14 -11.36 12.92 -12.50
N PHE A 15 -10.15 12.71 -12.00
CA PHE A 15 -9.83 12.43 -10.60
C PHE A 15 -10.59 13.33 -9.61
N HIS A 16 -10.66 14.64 -9.90
CA HIS A 16 -11.42 15.58 -9.09
C HIS A 16 -12.87 15.13 -8.89
N HIS A 17 -13.59 14.84 -9.96
CA HIS A 17 -15.00 14.47 -9.88
C HIS A 17 -15.22 13.15 -9.13
N PHE A 18 -14.37 12.16 -9.40
CA PHE A 18 -14.43 10.89 -8.68
C PHE A 18 -14.13 11.07 -7.19
N MET A 19 -13.11 11.86 -6.86
CA MET A 19 -12.77 12.13 -5.46
C MET A 19 -13.89 12.83 -4.72
N GLN A 20 -14.49 13.87 -5.30
CA GLN A 20 -15.60 14.58 -4.66
C GLN A 20 -16.80 13.65 -4.42
N MET A 21 -17.15 12.82 -5.39
CA MET A 21 -18.22 11.83 -5.25
C MET A 21 -17.93 10.81 -4.14
N VAL A 22 -16.70 10.29 -4.06
CA VAL A 22 -16.29 9.31 -3.06
C VAL A 22 -16.26 9.94 -1.66
N ILE A 23 -15.73 11.15 -1.52
CA ILE A 23 -15.70 11.89 -0.26
C ILE A 23 -17.13 12.19 0.24
N GLU A 24 -18.03 12.62 -0.65
CA GLU A 24 -19.43 12.85 -0.31
C GLU A 24 -20.09 11.56 0.20
N LYS A 25 -19.90 10.45 -0.50
CA LYS A 25 -20.42 9.14 -0.06
C LYS A 25 -19.80 8.64 1.24
N ALA A 26 -18.52 8.92 1.44
CA ALA A 26 -17.83 8.58 2.69
C ALA A 26 -18.41 9.34 3.89
N ARG A 27 -18.75 10.64 3.71
CA ARG A 27 -19.38 11.46 4.76
C ARG A 27 -20.78 10.97 5.14
N ASP A 28 -21.55 10.49 4.17
CA ASP A 28 -22.90 9.97 4.37
C ASP A 28 -22.93 8.54 4.92
N ALA A 29 -21.79 7.88 5.00
CA ALA A 29 -21.69 6.49 5.42
C ALA A 29 -22.00 6.30 6.91
N LYS A 30 -22.67 5.18 7.26
CA LYS A 30 -22.97 4.81 8.66
C LYS A 30 -21.78 4.17 9.39
N VAL A 31 -20.66 3.99 8.71
CA VAL A 31 -19.43 3.41 9.24
C VAL A 31 -18.26 4.33 8.89
N PRO A 32 -17.16 4.29 9.66
CA PRO A 32 -15.94 5.01 9.28
C PRO A 32 -15.45 4.57 7.88
N VAL A 33 -15.21 5.55 7.02
CA VAL A 33 -14.71 5.34 5.65
C VAL A 33 -13.46 6.19 5.45
N CYS A 34 -12.38 5.55 5.02
CA CYS A 34 -11.16 6.20 4.56
C CYS A 34 -11.19 6.29 3.02
N THR A 35 -10.86 7.44 2.47
CA THR A 35 -10.65 7.62 1.03
C THR A 35 -9.15 7.62 0.76
N ASN A 36 -8.69 6.70 -0.09
CA ASN A 36 -7.27 6.45 -0.31
C ASN A 36 -6.90 6.56 -1.79
N LEU A 37 -5.79 7.24 -2.08
CA LEU A 37 -5.12 7.09 -3.37
C LEU A 37 -4.32 5.78 -3.34
N ASP A 38 -4.64 4.85 -4.21
CA ASP A 38 -3.95 3.58 -4.37
C ASP A 38 -2.83 3.70 -5.43
N HIS A 39 -1.62 3.22 -5.12
CA HIS A 39 -0.44 3.28 -6.00
C HIS A 39 -0.16 4.65 -6.64
N GLY A 40 0.00 5.68 -5.83
CA GLY A 40 0.40 7.02 -6.27
C GLY A 40 1.84 7.03 -6.79
N GLY A 41 2.03 6.67 -8.08
CA GLY A 41 3.34 6.46 -8.71
C GLY A 41 4.16 7.74 -8.95
N THR A 42 3.55 8.93 -8.91
CA THR A 42 4.27 10.21 -9.04
C THR A 42 4.01 11.13 -7.86
N PHE A 43 4.93 12.08 -7.65
CA PHE A 43 4.80 13.08 -6.60
C PHE A 43 3.54 13.93 -6.81
N GLU A 44 3.32 14.33 -8.06
CA GLU A 44 2.21 15.19 -8.47
C GLU A 44 0.85 14.56 -8.19
N VAL A 45 0.68 13.26 -8.48
CA VAL A 45 -0.60 12.59 -8.23
C VAL A 45 -0.89 12.44 -6.74
N CYS A 46 0.15 12.22 -5.91
CA CYS A 46 0.01 12.21 -4.45
C CYS A 46 -0.43 13.58 -3.93
N ILE A 47 0.22 14.66 -4.38
CA ILE A 47 -0.17 16.03 -4.01
C ILE A 47 -1.58 16.37 -4.51
N GLN A 48 -1.94 15.96 -5.72
CA GLN A 48 -3.28 16.16 -6.23
C GLN A 48 -4.32 15.48 -5.35
N ALA A 49 -4.10 14.21 -4.97
CA ALA A 49 -5.02 13.48 -4.09
C ALA A 49 -5.23 14.17 -2.73
N LEU A 50 -4.14 14.66 -2.12
CA LEU A 50 -4.23 15.43 -0.87
C LEU A 50 -5.03 16.73 -1.05
N ARG A 51 -4.81 17.47 -2.14
CA ARG A 51 -5.55 18.69 -2.46
C ARG A 51 -7.04 18.44 -2.71
N GLU A 52 -7.38 17.28 -3.25
CA GLU A 52 -8.78 16.87 -3.45
C GLU A 52 -9.47 16.38 -2.17
N GLY A 53 -8.69 16.19 -1.09
CA GLY A 53 -9.22 15.82 0.23
C GLY A 53 -9.22 14.32 0.52
N CYS A 54 -8.34 13.54 -0.12
CA CYS A 54 -8.07 12.18 0.32
C CYS A 54 -7.66 12.17 1.79
N SER A 55 -8.24 11.26 2.56
CA SER A 55 -7.85 11.04 3.96
C SER A 55 -6.62 10.14 4.11
N SER A 56 -6.21 9.49 3.03
CA SER A 56 -5.02 8.67 2.94
C SER A 56 -4.45 8.68 1.51
N ILE A 57 -3.14 8.52 1.38
CA ILE A 57 -2.46 8.28 0.10
C ILE A 57 -1.51 7.11 0.23
N MET A 58 -1.33 6.34 -0.85
CA MET A 58 -0.21 5.41 -0.97
C MET A 58 0.85 6.00 -1.91
N ALA A 59 2.04 6.24 -1.36
CA ALA A 59 3.21 6.67 -2.12
C ALA A 59 4.00 5.43 -2.58
N ASP A 60 3.75 4.96 -3.79
CA ASP A 60 4.45 3.80 -4.34
C ASP A 60 5.73 4.23 -5.04
N ARG A 61 6.86 3.95 -4.40
CA ARG A 61 8.23 4.15 -4.88
C ARG A 61 9.03 2.87 -4.85
N SER A 62 8.35 1.71 -4.78
CA SER A 62 8.95 0.38 -4.62
C SER A 62 9.90 -0.02 -5.75
N VAL A 63 9.76 0.58 -6.92
CA VAL A 63 10.64 0.37 -8.08
C VAL A 63 11.97 1.14 -7.99
N LEU A 64 12.10 2.08 -7.06
CA LEU A 64 13.32 2.86 -6.87
C LEU A 64 14.30 2.17 -5.90
N PRO A 65 15.59 2.49 -5.98
CA PRO A 65 16.54 2.10 -4.94
C PRO A 65 16.07 2.55 -3.55
N LEU A 66 16.40 1.78 -2.51
CA LEU A 66 15.91 1.99 -1.14
C LEU A 66 16.09 3.44 -0.65
N GLU A 67 17.27 4.03 -0.86
CA GLU A 67 17.55 5.40 -0.40
C GLU A 67 16.68 6.46 -1.10
N GLU A 68 16.43 6.28 -2.40
CA GLU A 68 15.56 7.17 -3.17
C GLU A 68 14.08 6.99 -2.78
N ASN A 69 13.64 5.74 -2.56
CA ASN A 69 12.31 5.43 -2.04
C ASN A 69 12.12 6.13 -0.68
N ILE A 70 13.07 5.94 0.25
CA ILE A 70 13.03 6.59 1.58
C ILE A 70 12.94 8.12 1.44
N ALA A 71 13.79 8.74 0.62
CA ALA A 71 13.83 10.19 0.49
C ALA A 71 12.51 10.77 -0.01
N GLN A 72 11.94 10.19 -1.08
CA GLN A 72 10.69 10.67 -1.67
C GLN A 72 9.48 10.40 -0.77
N VAL A 73 9.43 9.22 -0.14
CA VAL A 73 8.34 8.87 0.76
C VAL A 73 8.37 9.70 2.04
N ALA A 74 9.55 10.00 2.60
CA ALA A 74 9.67 10.85 3.78
C ALA A 74 9.14 12.27 3.53
N GLU A 75 9.42 12.84 2.34
CA GLU A 75 8.89 14.14 1.94
C GLU A 75 7.36 14.10 1.82
N LEU A 76 6.81 13.10 1.12
CA LEU A 76 5.36 12.92 0.98
C LEU A 76 4.67 12.66 2.32
N ALA A 77 5.31 11.92 3.23
CA ALA A 77 4.77 11.66 4.57
C ALA A 77 4.64 12.96 5.38
N ASN A 78 5.66 13.79 5.35
CA ASN A 78 5.60 15.09 6.00
C ASN A 78 4.45 15.96 5.45
N ILE A 79 4.28 15.99 4.13
CA ILE A 79 3.18 16.76 3.49
C ILE A 79 1.81 16.17 3.84
N ALA A 80 1.65 14.83 3.77
CA ALA A 80 0.40 14.17 4.12
C ALA A 80 -0.01 14.46 5.56
N HIS A 81 0.92 14.36 6.51
CA HIS A 81 0.67 14.65 7.92
C HIS A 81 0.30 16.12 8.16
N ILE A 82 0.95 17.08 7.48
CA ILE A 82 0.55 18.50 7.53
C ILE A 82 -0.88 18.70 7.02
N CYS A 83 -1.30 17.94 5.99
CA CYS A 83 -2.67 17.96 5.46
C CYS A 83 -3.68 17.20 6.34
N GLY A 84 -3.24 16.50 7.39
CA GLY A 84 -4.09 15.68 8.25
C GLY A 84 -4.49 14.34 7.62
N ALA A 85 -3.75 13.88 6.61
CA ALA A 85 -3.94 12.61 5.93
C ALA A 85 -2.92 11.57 6.41
N SER A 86 -3.29 10.29 6.34
CA SER A 86 -2.38 9.17 6.53
C SER A 86 -1.61 8.87 5.26
N ILE A 87 -0.47 8.18 5.41
CA ILE A 87 0.33 7.73 4.27
C ILE A 87 0.72 6.25 4.40
N GLU A 88 0.50 5.52 3.33
CA GLU A 88 1.01 4.18 3.07
C GLU A 88 2.19 4.25 2.11
N ALA A 89 3.14 3.34 2.24
CA ALA A 89 4.18 3.14 1.23
C ALA A 89 4.44 1.65 0.99
N GLU A 90 5.20 1.33 -0.05
CA GLU A 90 5.56 -0.05 -0.38
C GLU A 90 7.08 -0.25 -0.27
N LEU A 91 7.47 -1.36 0.34
CA LEU A 91 8.84 -1.83 0.40
C LEU A 91 8.94 -3.30 -0.01
N GLY A 92 9.97 -3.61 -0.80
CA GLY A 92 9.95 -4.73 -1.71
C GLY A 92 9.13 -4.31 -2.94
N HIS A 93 8.81 -5.23 -3.84
CA HIS A 93 8.00 -4.91 -5.00
C HIS A 93 6.95 -5.99 -5.23
N VAL A 94 5.67 -5.60 -5.19
CA VAL A 94 4.55 -6.48 -5.55
C VAL A 94 4.44 -6.51 -7.07
N GLY A 95 4.93 -7.58 -7.67
CA GLY A 95 4.98 -7.76 -9.13
C GLY A 95 3.62 -7.96 -9.79
N GLN A 96 3.64 -8.45 -11.04
CA GLN A 96 2.45 -8.73 -11.81
C GLN A 96 2.14 -10.23 -11.85
N GLY A 97 0.87 -10.61 -11.69
CA GLY A 97 0.46 -12.02 -11.69
C GLY A 97 0.80 -12.78 -12.98
N MET A 98 0.91 -12.06 -14.09
CA MET A 98 1.30 -12.64 -15.39
C MET A 98 2.77 -13.10 -15.43
N THR A 99 3.66 -12.47 -14.66
CA THR A 99 5.10 -12.80 -14.55
C THR A 99 5.45 -13.41 -13.20
N TYR A 100 4.45 -13.78 -12.40
CA TYR A 100 4.53 -14.19 -11.01
C TYR A 100 5.67 -15.17 -10.69
N ALA A 101 5.81 -16.22 -11.49
CA ALA A 101 6.82 -17.26 -11.24
C ALA A 101 8.28 -16.78 -11.40
N ALA A 102 8.50 -15.71 -12.17
CA ALA A 102 9.83 -15.14 -12.41
C ALA A 102 10.19 -14.07 -11.36
N ASP A 103 9.20 -13.32 -10.87
CA ASP A 103 9.44 -12.10 -10.11
C ASP A 103 9.21 -12.25 -8.60
N ARG A 104 8.51 -13.32 -8.18
CA ARG A 104 8.07 -13.52 -6.80
C ARG A 104 9.17 -13.34 -5.75
N ASP A 105 10.27 -14.05 -5.92
CA ASP A 105 11.33 -14.12 -4.89
C ASP A 105 12.27 -12.91 -4.93
N ALA A 106 12.35 -12.23 -6.06
CA ALA A 106 13.21 -11.06 -6.24
C ALA A 106 12.69 -9.79 -5.53
N GLY A 107 11.38 -9.73 -5.31
CA GLY A 107 10.73 -8.55 -4.73
C GLY A 107 10.43 -8.62 -3.23
N MET A 108 10.78 -9.70 -2.53
CA MET A 108 10.44 -9.90 -1.12
C MET A 108 10.97 -8.80 -0.21
N THR A 109 10.14 -8.37 0.75
CA THR A 109 10.52 -7.33 1.72
C THR A 109 11.60 -7.84 2.68
N ASN A 110 12.70 -7.10 2.77
CA ASN A 110 13.75 -7.33 3.75
C ASN A 110 13.37 -6.72 5.11
N PRO A 111 13.32 -7.52 6.22
CA PRO A 111 12.93 -7.01 7.53
C PRO A 111 13.82 -5.91 8.11
N ALA A 112 15.13 -5.93 7.82
CA ALA A 112 16.07 -4.91 8.29
C ALA A 112 15.84 -3.58 7.54
N GLU A 113 15.61 -3.66 6.23
CA GLU A 113 15.26 -2.49 5.42
C GLU A 113 13.89 -1.93 5.81
N ALA A 114 12.90 -2.79 6.15
CA ALA A 114 11.59 -2.35 6.62
C ALA A 114 11.69 -1.51 7.90
N LYS A 115 12.57 -1.90 8.84
CA LYS A 115 12.82 -1.11 10.05
C LYS A 115 13.40 0.26 9.72
N GLU A 116 14.46 0.28 8.94
CA GLU A 116 15.12 1.53 8.50
C GLU A 116 14.13 2.45 7.76
N PHE A 117 13.35 1.87 6.85
CA PHE A 117 12.37 2.57 6.04
C PHE A 117 11.33 3.29 6.92
N VAL A 118 10.66 2.57 7.82
CA VAL A 118 9.64 3.15 8.69
C VAL A 118 10.22 4.18 9.65
N GLU A 119 11.42 3.94 10.20
CA GLU A 119 12.10 4.88 11.09
C GLU A 119 12.44 6.19 10.39
N LYS A 120 12.81 6.17 9.10
CA LYS A 120 13.18 7.36 8.32
C LYS A 120 11.99 8.06 7.69
N THR A 121 11.03 7.31 7.16
CA THR A 121 9.89 7.87 6.41
C THR A 121 8.72 8.31 7.29
N LYS A 122 8.53 7.68 8.45
CA LYS A 122 7.39 7.91 9.35
C LYS A 122 6.03 7.62 8.71
N VAL A 123 5.97 6.66 7.79
CA VAL A 123 4.70 6.21 7.22
C VAL A 123 3.79 5.59 8.26
N ASP A 124 2.49 5.71 8.06
CA ASP A 124 1.46 5.16 8.97
C ASP A 124 1.19 3.69 8.71
N LEU A 125 1.37 3.23 7.45
CA LEU A 125 1.18 1.84 7.01
C LEU A 125 2.32 1.44 6.06
N LEU A 126 2.68 0.16 6.07
CA LEU A 126 3.67 -0.38 5.14
C LEU A 126 3.10 -1.57 4.37
N ALA A 127 3.01 -1.43 3.06
CA ALA A 127 2.76 -2.55 2.15
C ALA A 127 4.04 -3.37 1.98
N ILE A 128 3.91 -4.68 2.16
CA ILE A 128 5.02 -5.63 2.09
C ILE A 128 4.83 -6.62 0.95
N ALA A 129 5.92 -6.93 0.28
CA ALA A 129 5.98 -8.01 -0.69
C ALA A 129 6.32 -9.31 0.03
N MET A 130 5.37 -10.23 0.08
CA MET A 130 5.49 -11.56 0.70
C MET A 130 5.04 -12.68 -0.24
N GLY A 131 5.16 -12.46 -1.56
CA GLY A 131 4.81 -13.46 -2.58
C GLY A 131 3.42 -13.29 -3.18
N THR A 132 2.81 -12.12 -3.06
CA THR A 132 1.62 -11.73 -3.82
C THR A 132 2.00 -10.97 -5.09
N ALA A 133 1.03 -10.80 -6.01
CA ALA A 133 1.18 -10.01 -7.22
C ALA A 133 -0.15 -9.40 -7.65
N HIS A 134 -0.09 -8.31 -8.40
CA HIS A 134 -1.27 -7.64 -8.94
C HIS A 134 -1.85 -8.36 -10.16
N GLY A 135 -3.18 -8.36 -10.27
CA GLY A 135 -3.89 -8.92 -11.41
C GLY A 135 -4.05 -10.44 -11.37
N VAL A 136 -4.29 -11.04 -12.53
CA VAL A 136 -4.59 -12.48 -12.63
C VAL A 136 -3.30 -13.30 -12.52
N TYR A 137 -3.27 -14.21 -11.56
CA TYR A 137 -2.14 -15.12 -11.38
C TYR A 137 -2.07 -16.17 -12.50
N LYS A 138 -0.87 -16.37 -13.04
CA LYS A 138 -0.51 -17.57 -13.77
C LYS A 138 0.11 -18.57 -12.79
N GLY A 139 -0.69 -19.52 -12.32
CA GLY A 139 -0.28 -20.52 -11.32
C GLY A 139 -0.88 -20.27 -9.94
N THR A 140 -0.48 -21.07 -8.97
CA THR A 140 -0.96 -20.98 -7.59
C THR A 140 -0.11 -19.96 -6.83
N PRO A 141 -0.70 -18.91 -6.25
CA PRO A 141 0.02 -17.98 -5.39
C PRO A 141 0.61 -18.71 -4.17
N HIS A 142 1.85 -18.39 -3.83
CA HIS A 142 2.50 -18.92 -2.66
C HIS A 142 3.03 -17.76 -1.79
N LEU A 143 2.35 -17.53 -0.67
CA LEU A 143 2.69 -16.47 0.27
C LEU A 143 3.75 -16.97 1.24
N ASP A 144 4.77 -16.15 1.48
CA ASP A 144 5.83 -16.41 2.44
C ASP A 144 5.49 -15.77 3.80
N PHE A 145 4.96 -16.61 4.69
CA PHE A 145 4.58 -16.20 6.03
C PHE A 145 5.77 -15.99 6.98
N ASP A 146 6.94 -16.53 6.66
CA ASP A 146 8.17 -16.28 7.43
C ASP A 146 8.64 -14.84 7.19
N VAL A 147 8.51 -14.32 5.97
CA VAL A 147 8.72 -12.89 5.67
C VAL A 147 7.75 -12.02 6.49
N LEU A 148 6.46 -12.35 6.50
CA LEU A 148 5.47 -11.62 7.30
C LEU A 148 5.86 -11.59 8.78
N ALA A 149 6.17 -12.74 9.35
CA ALA A 149 6.55 -12.85 10.76
C ALA A 149 7.82 -12.05 11.09
N ALA A 150 8.83 -12.10 10.21
CA ALA A 150 10.07 -11.38 10.39
C ALA A 150 9.90 -9.87 10.30
N VAL A 151 9.14 -9.37 9.31
CA VAL A 151 8.82 -7.95 9.17
C VAL A 151 7.98 -7.46 10.35
N ARG A 152 6.94 -8.22 10.74
CA ARG A 152 6.11 -7.89 11.90
C ARG A 152 6.92 -7.75 13.18
N LYS A 153 7.93 -8.62 13.37
CA LYS A 153 8.86 -8.54 14.51
C LYS A 153 9.75 -7.30 14.44
N ALA A 154 10.20 -6.92 13.24
CA ALA A 154 11.08 -5.77 13.05
C ALA A 154 10.37 -4.43 13.27
N ILE A 155 9.08 -4.33 12.87
CA ILE A 155 8.25 -3.11 12.96
C ILE A 155 6.91 -3.38 13.67
N PRO A 156 6.90 -3.74 14.95
CA PRO A 156 5.71 -4.24 15.66
C PRO A 156 4.57 -3.20 15.79
N ASN A 157 4.88 -1.92 15.64
CA ASN A 157 3.93 -0.82 15.82
C ASN A 157 3.38 -0.27 14.50
N THR A 158 3.89 -0.70 13.35
CA THR A 158 3.43 -0.25 12.04
C THR A 158 2.44 -1.27 11.47
N PRO A 159 1.20 -0.87 11.14
CA PRO A 159 0.25 -1.71 10.43
C PRO A 159 0.82 -2.17 9.08
N LEU A 160 0.66 -3.46 8.78
CA LEU A 160 1.13 -4.06 7.52
C LEU A 160 -0.03 -4.19 6.54
N VAL A 161 0.28 -3.99 5.26
CA VAL A 161 -0.67 -4.06 4.15
C VAL A 161 -0.26 -5.17 3.19
N LEU A 162 -1.25 -5.91 2.69
CA LEU A 162 -1.11 -6.92 1.65
C LEU A 162 -1.75 -6.42 0.35
N HIS A 163 -0.94 -6.17 -0.67
CA HIS A 163 -1.40 -5.94 -2.04
C HIS A 163 -1.51 -7.25 -2.82
N GLY A 164 -2.33 -7.25 -3.89
CA GLY A 164 -2.51 -8.43 -4.73
C GLY A 164 -3.23 -9.60 -4.04
N GLY A 165 -4.11 -9.30 -3.07
CA GLY A 165 -4.86 -10.32 -2.33
C GLY A 165 -5.85 -11.12 -3.18
N SER A 166 -6.40 -10.54 -4.25
CA SER A 166 -7.36 -11.20 -5.14
C SER A 166 -6.74 -12.43 -5.82
N GLY A 167 -7.36 -13.58 -5.63
CA GLY A 167 -6.88 -14.84 -6.22
C GLY A 167 -5.89 -15.63 -5.37
N THR A 168 -5.51 -15.15 -4.18
CA THR A 168 -4.64 -15.89 -3.24
C THR A 168 -5.37 -16.97 -2.46
N GLY A 169 -6.71 -16.92 -2.43
CA GLY A 169 -7.58 -17.84 -1.70
C GLY A 169 -7.88 -17.41 -0.26
N ASP A 170 -9.07 -17.73 0.19
CA ASP A 170 -9.61 -17.28 1.49
C ASP A 170 -8.77 -17.75 2.68
N GLU A 171 -8.18 -18.95 2.61
CA GLU A 171 -7.36 -19.48 3.68
C GLU A 171 -6.08 -18.66 3.87
N ASN A 172 -5.41 -18.28 2.77
CA ASN A 172 -4.22 -17.42 2.80
C ASN A 172 -4.55 -16.03 3.35
N LEU A 173 -5.66 -15.42 2.92
CA LEU A 173 -6.09 -14.12 3.41
C LEU A 173 -6.44 -14.17 4.90
N ALA A 174 -7.19 -15.19 5.32
CA ALA A 174 -7.53 -15.38 6.72
C ALA A 174 -6.28 -15.66 7.59
N ARG A 175 -5.29 -16.35 7.07
CA ARG A 175 -4.01 -16.57 7.75
C ARG A 175 -3.23 -15.27 7.85
N ALA A 176 -3.08 -14.54 6.74
CA ALA A 176 -2.35 -13.27 6.71
C ALA A 176 -2.90 -12.25 7.73
N THR A 177 -4.24 -12.12 7.81
CA THR A 177 -4.87 -11.22 8.79
C THR A 177 -4.66 -11.69 10.23
N ARG A 178 -4.72 -12.99 10.52
CA ARG A 178 -4.41 -13.51 11.86
C ARG A 178 -2.95 -13.30 12.26
N GLU A 179 -2.02 -13.33 11.30
CA GLU A 179 -0.58 -13.21 11.54
C GLU A 179 -0.06 -11.77 11.46
N GLY A 180 -0.94 -10.77 11.17
CA GLY A 180 -0.59 -9.38 11.39
C GLY A 180 -0.79 -8.42 10.22
N ILE A 181 -1.38 -8.87 9.10
CA ILE A 181 -1.86 -7.94 8.05
C ILE A 181 -3.09 -7.19 8.55
N ALA A 182 -3.05 -5.87 8.49
CA ALA A 182 -4.10 -4.97 8.95
C ALA A 182 -5.01 -4.47 7.83
N LYS A 183 -4.51 -4.39 6.59
CA LYS A 183 -5.24 -3.97 5.38
C LYS A 183 -4.95 -4.96 4.26
N VAL A 184 -5.94 -5.28 3.44
CA VAL A 184 -5.83 -6.11 2.23
C VAL A 184 -6.45 -5.36 1.05
N ASN A 185 -5.72 -5.31 -0.06
CA ASN A 185 -6.19 -4.81 -1.36
C ASN A 185 -6.49 -5.96 -2.31
#